data_c7c6686b501e3431e3a60bcf690fa398
#
_entry.id   c7c6686b501e3431e3a60bcf690fa398
#
_cell.length_a   1.000
_cell.length_b   1.000
_cell.length_c   1.000
_cell.angle_alpha   90.00
_cell.angle_beta   90.00
_cell.angle_gamma   90.00
#
_symmetry.space_group_name_H-M   'P 1'
#
loop_
_entity.id
_entity.type
_entity.pdbx_description
1 polymer ?
#
loop_
_entity_poly.entity_id
_entity_poly.type
_entity_poly.pdbx_seq_one_letter_code
_entity_poly.pdbx_strand_id
1 'polypeptide(L)'
;GKYLDINDDPYTPTEAELRKVLTGAQQEMAMAFAPGNYIGSSLSSYTFHLTIKEVDNFGLIPSYSSLGNTWLQSYVYALKNIDYVIDEGERGSNLTYAGIGKLMKAYMFTNLVDIFGDIPFSEFNKVDEIKSPKLDSSQDIYNGLFDLIDDGIADLLNTEDGLNELKPTADDLIYGGKVDKWVRMGNTLQLKLLVQSRKAKSEIVGWKEKLNSLLAKNDFLNVGEDFEFKHTSKDNPDERHPAYVDEYLGGQKTQFISPWLYEIMAGKDLNVKDNPFLNVQDPRMPYYWYNQITPKGEAQNETDYRDGAFVSIFFASNSSYASSSQSKAQTCIGVYPCGGK
;
A
#
# COMPACT_ATOMS: atom_id res chain seq x y z
N GLY A 1 -36.74 40.74 5.09
CA GLY A 1 -35.55 40.28 4.45
C GLY A 1 -35.11 38.97 5.09
N LYS A 2 -35.25 37.86 4.37
CA LYS A 2 -34.59 36.60 4.76
C LYS A 2 -33.09 36.84 4.58
N TYR A 3 -32.40 36.99 5.65
CA TYR A 3 -30.95 36.78 5.63
C TYR A 3 -30.75 35.34 5.26
N LEU A 4 -29.99 35.08 4.22
CA LEU A 4 -29.43 33.78 3.90
C LEU A 4 -28.78 33.25 5.18
N ASP A 5 -29.12 32.03 5.56
CA ASP A 5 -28.47 31.35 6.66
C ASP A 5 -27.02 31.08 6.19
N ILE A 6 -26.09 31.90 6.69
CA ILE A 6 -24.68 31.85 6.30
C ILE A 6 -24.03 30.56 6.87
N ASN A 7 -24.76 29.83 7.71
CA ASN A 7 -24.28 28.56 8.29
C ASN A 7 -24.62 27.34 7.45
N ASP A 8 -25.51 27.47 6.45
CA ASP A 8 -25.62 26.44 5.42
C ASP A 8 -24.54 26.69 4.38
N ASP A 9 -23.42 26.03 4.55
CA ASP A 9 -22.36 25.96 3.53
C ASP A 9 -22.96 25.24 2.32
N PRO A 10 -23.14 25.92 1.16
CA PRO A 10 -23.63 25.26 -0.04
C PRO A 10 -22.63 24.21 -0.58
N TYR A 11 -21.46 24.12 0.04
CA TYR A 11 -20.44 23.10 -0.21
C TYR A 11 -20.42 22.01 0.86
N THR A 12 -21.45 21.94 1.75
CA THR A 12 -21.60 20.81 2.66
C THR A 12 -21.73 19.53 1.85
N PRO A 13 -20.95 18.49 2.17
CA PRO A 13 -20.95 17.25 1.42
C PRO A 13 -22.36 16.66 1.29
N THR A 14 -22.76 16.41 0.05
CA THR A 14 -24.00 15.71 -0.30
C THR A 14 -23.72 14.22 -0.49
N GLU A 15 -24.77 13.40 -0.62
CA GLU A 15 -24.61 11.96 -0.92
C GLU A 15 -23.71 11.70 -2.14
N ALA A 16 -23.72 12.59 -3.13
CA ALA A 16 -22.84 12.53 -4.29
C ALA A 16 -21.36 12.74 -3.93
N GLU A 17 -21.07 13.40 -2.81
CA GLU A 17 -19.72 13.63 -2.32
C GLU A 17 -19.17 12.43 -1.55
N LEU A 18 -19.99 11.71 -0.78
CA LEU A 18 -19.57 10.47 -0.12
C LEU A 18 -18.98 9.47 -1.12
N ARG A 19 -19.57 9.30 -2.29
CA ARG A 19 -19.02 8.48 -3.37
C ARG A 19 -17.67 8.99 -3.86
N LYS A 20 -17.53 10.28 -4.07
CA LYS A 20 -16.26 10.89 -4.53
C LYS A 20 -15.18 10.77 -3.48
N VAL A 21 -15.55 10.95 -2.20
CA VAL A 21 -14.57 10.84 -1.10
C VAL A 21 -14.09 9.41 -0.93
N LEU A 22 -14.95 8.39 -1.06
CA LEU A 22 -14.51 6.99 -1.05
C LEU A 22 -13.49 6.71 -2.16
N THR A 23 -13.79 7.13 -3.40
CA THR A 23 -12.87 6.98 -4.54
C THR A 23 -11.52 7.65 -4.26
N GLY A 24 -11.54 8.90 -3.79
CA GLY A 24 -10.32 9.64 -3.43
C GLY A 24 -9.56 8.99 -2.29
N ALA A 25 -10.24 8.58 -1.23
CA ALA A 25 -9.62 7.92 -0.08
C ALA A 25 -8.90 6.61 -0.46
N GLN A 26 -9.46 5.83 -1.37
CA GLN A 26 -8.82 4.61 -1.89
C GLN A 26 -7.57 4.93 -2.71
N GLN A 27 -7.61 5.98 -3.53
CA GLN A 27 -6.44 6.45 -4.28
C GLN A 27 -5.34 6.94 -3.35
N GLU A 28 -5.66 7.78 -2.38
CA GLU A 28 -4.70 8.31 -1.41
C GLU A 28 -4.09 7.19 -0.54
N MET A 29 -4.90 6.20 -0.16
CA MET A 29 -4.43 5.01 0.55
C MET A 29 -3.41 4.22 -0.28
N ALA A 30 -3.67 4.02 -1.57
CA ALA A 30 -2.76 3.30 -2.47
C ALA A 30 -1.41 4.01 -2.66
N MET A 31 -1.40 5.34 -2.55
CA MET A 31 -0.18 6.15 -2.66
C MET A 31 0.70 6.11 -1.41
N ALA A 32 0.13 5.94 -0.22
CA ALA A 32 0.78 6.20 1.06
C ALA A 32 2.08 5.40 1.29
N PHE A 33 2.15 4.19 0.79
CA PHE A 33 3.30 3.28 0.95
C PHE A 33 3.97 2.92 -0.38
N ALA A 34 3.62 3.62 -1.44
CA ALA A 34 4.14 3.33 -2.77
C ALA A 34 5.67 3.58 -2.85
N PRO A 35 6.36 2.91 -3.77
CA PRO A 35 7.70 3.31 -4.17
C PRO A 35 7.71 4.72 -4.79
N GLY A 36 8.89 5.33 -4.89
CA GLY A 36 9.06 6.69 -5.36
C GLY A 36 9.33 7.65 -4.20
N ASN A 37 8.57 8.73 -4.11
CA ASN A 37 8.75 9.78 -3.10
C ASN A 37 8.30 9.38 -1.68
N TYR A 38 7.82 8.14 -1.49
CA TYR A 38 7.35 7.61 -0.23
C TYR A 38 8.32 6.55 0.34
N ILE A 39 7.99 6.04 1.52
CA ILE A 39 8.85 5.09 2.24
C ILE A 39 9.02 3.74 1.52
N GLY A 40 8.14 3.40 0.58
CA GLY A 40 8.16 2.11 -0.13
C GLY A 40 9.49 1.80 -0.80
N SER A 41 10.18 2.79 -1.37
CA SER A 41 11.52 2.63 -1.95
C SER A 41 12.56 2.25 -0.90
N SER A 42 12.56 2.93 0.26
CA SER A 42 13.48 2.62 1.35
C SER A 42 13.23 1.23 1.93
N LEU A 43 11.96 0.86 2.15
CA LEU A 43 11.60 -0.47 2.64
C LEU A 43 12.01 -1.57 1.65
N SER A 44 11.87 -1.33 0.34
CA SER A 44 12.33 -2.25 -0.70
C SER A 44 13.85 -2.40 -0.70
N SER A 45 14.59 -1.34 -0.37
CA SER A 45 16.04 -1.39 -0.22
C SER A 45 16.46 -2.14 1.05
N TYR A 46 15.77 -1.93 2.17
CA TYR A 46 15.99 -2.67 3.42
C TYR A 46 15.83 -4.18 3.25
N THR A 47 14.89 -4.59 2.42
CA THR A 47 14.64 -6.01 2.14
C THR A 47 15.45 -6.55 0.97
N PHE A 48 16.37 -5.77 0.43
CA PHE A 48 17.21 -6.11 -0.72
C PHE A 48 16.42 -6.48 -1.99
N HIS A 49 15.21 -5.95 -2.15
CA HIS A 49 14.48 -6.06 -3.39
C HIS A 49 15.00 -5.07 -4.43
N LEU A 50 15.33 -3.86 -3.97
CA LEU A 50 15.89 -2.80 -4.79
C LEU A 50 17.26 -2.35 -4.28
N THR A 51 18.02 -1.72 -5.16
CA THR A 51 19.16 -0.88 -4.82
C THR A 51 18.93 0.53 -5.33
N ILE A 52 19.33 1.53 -4.56
CA ILE A 52 19.18 2.94 -4.91
C ILE A 52 20.54 3.48 -5.33
N LYS A 53 20.57 4.18 -6.46
CA LYS A 53 21.77 4.81 -7.00
C LYS A 53 22.13 6.07 -6.19
N GLU A 54 23.43 6.33 -6.05
CA GLU A 54 23.97 7.59 -5.55
C GLU A 54 23.51 8.00 -4.13
N VAL A 55 23.17 7.03 -3.28
CA VAL A 55 22.79 7.30 -1.90
C VAL A 55 23.90 6.87 -0.97
N ASP A 56 24.51 7.81 -0.25
CA ASP A 56 25.64 7.59 0.63
C ASP A 56 25.39 6.56 1.75
N ASN A 57 24.14 6.42 2.15
CA ASN A 57 23.72 5.48 3.18
C ASN A 57 23.05 4.23 2.61
N PHE A 58 23.34 3.89 1.35
CA PHE A 58 22.81 2.71 0.66
C PHE A 58 21.27 2.70 0.53
N GLY A 59 20.60 3.82 0.73
CA GLY A 59 19.12 3.89 0.76
C GLY A 59 18.50 3.20 1.96
N LEU A 60 19.32 2.75 2.92
CA LEU A 60 18.84 2.06 4.12
C LEU A 60 18.27 2.99 5.18
N ILE A 61 18.61 4.28 5.11
CA ILE A 61 18.01 5.29 5.98
C ILE A 61 17.04 6.10 5.13
N PRO A 62 15.73 6.05 5.43
CA PRO A 62 14.75 6.85 4.72
C PRO A 62 15.11 8.34 4.83
N SER A 63 14.95 9.07 3.74
CA SER A 63 15.12 10.52 3.77
C SER A 63 14.04 11.16 4.64
N TYR A 64 14.35 12.31 5.24
CA TYR A 64 13.36 13.09 5.99
C TYR A 64 12.13 13.40 5.12
N SER A 65 12.33 13.69 3.85
CA SER A 65 11.22 13.95 2.91
C SER A 65 10.36 12.71 2.66
N SER A 66 10.95 11.53 2.46
CA SER A 66 10.16 10.31 2.24
C SER A 66 9.36 9.89 3.48
N LEU A 67 9.91 10.07 4.67
CA LEU A 67 9.19 9.88 5.93
C LEU A 67 8.05 10.90 6.07
N GLY A 68 8.36 12.19 5.87
CA GLY A 68 7.38 13.27 5.95
C GLY A 68 6.26 13.12 4.92
N ASN A 69 6.59 12.76 3.69
CA ASN A 69 5.61 12.53 2.63
C ASN A 69 4.69 11.34 2.98
N THR A 70 5.26 10.24 3.45
CA THR A 70 4.46 9.07 3.87
C THR A 70 3.55 9.41 5.05
N TRP A 71 4.04 10.18 6.02
CA TRP A 71 3.25 10.63 7.15
C TRP A 71 2.10 11.54 6.71
N LEU A 72 2.40 12.55 5.90
CA LEU A 72 1.42 13.47 5.34
C LEU A 72 0.36 12.75 4.51
N GLN A 73 0.82 11.87 3.62
CA GLN A 73 -0.06 11.07 2.76
C GLN A 73 -0.98 10.19 3.57
N SER A 74 -0.46 9.55 4.62
CA SER A 74 -1.24 8.64 5.45
C SER A 74 -2.25 9.38 6.33
N TYR A 75 -1.79 10.37 7.12
CA TYR A 75 -2.63 11.00 8.13
C TYR A 75 -3.54 12.09 7.57
N VAL A 76 -3.03 12.94 6.67
CA VAL A 76 -3.77 14.10 6.20
C VAL A 76 -4.62 13.80 4.98
N TYR A 77 -4.11 12.99 4.05
CA TYR A 77 -4.86 12.72 2.83
C TYR A 77 -5.67 11.42 2.91
N ALA A 78 -5.06 10.29 3.24
CA ALA A 78 -5.77 9.01 3.25
C ALA A 78 -6.71 8.87 4.47
N LEU A 79 -6.15 8.85 5.69
CA LEU A 79 -6.91 8.56 6.91
C LEU A 79 -8.00 9.61 7.21
N LYS A 80 -7.75 10.90 6.94
CA LYS A 80 -8.77 11.94 7.12
C LYS A 80 -9.97 11.73 6.19
N ASN A 81 -9.72 11.39 4.94
CA ASN A 81 -10.80 11.09 3.99
C ASN A 81 -11.51 9.78 4.33
N ILE A 82 -10.78 8.77 4.83
CA ILE A 82 -11.36 7.52 5.32
C ILE A 82 -12.28 7.78 6.52
N ASP A 83 -11.86 8.60 7.50
CA ASP A 83 -12.70 8.98 8.63
C ASP A 83 -13.95 9.70 8.17
N TYR A 84 -13.84 10.61 7.21
CA TYR A 84 -15.01 11.25 6.62
C TYR A 84 -16.00 10.22 6.02
N VAL A 85 -15.51 9.20 5.32
CA VAL A 85 -16.36 8.13 4.79
C VAL A 85 -17.05 7.35 5.91
N ILE A 86 -16.37 7.09 7.02
CA ILE A 86 -16.94 6.42 8.18
C ILE A 86 -18.04 7.29 8.80
N ASP A 87 -17.70 8.53 9.18
CA ASP A 87 -18.60 9.44 9.89
C ASP A 87 -19.85 9.74 9.08
N GLU A 88 -19.71 10.02 7.78
CA GLU A 88 -20.84 10.29 6.88
C GLU A 88 -21.66 9.03 6.59
N GLY A 89 -20.98 7.88 6.48
CA GLY A 89 -21.64 6.60 6.33
C GLY A 89 -22.53 6.27 7.53
N GLU A 90 -22.00 6.43 8.74
CA GLU A 90 -22.77 6.21 9.98
C GLU A 90 -23.90 7.22 10.14
N ARG A 91 -23.62 8.52 9.94
CA ARG A 91 -24.61 9.60 10.05
C ARG A 91 -25.78 9.42 9.07
N GLY A 92 -25.48 9.00 7.85
CA GLY A 92 -26.49 8.75 6.81
C GLY A 92 -27.06 7.35 6.84
N SER A 93 -26.76 6.52 7.84
CA SER A 93 -27.17 5.11 7.92
C SER A 93 -26.74 4.26 6.71
N ASN A 94 -25.67 4.68 6.03
CA ASN A 94 -25.07 3.97 4.89
C ASN A 94 -23.91 3.09 5.36
N LEU A 95 -24.22 2.10 6.18
CA LEU A 95 -23.25 1.30 6.92
C LEU A 95 -22.28 0.53 6.03
N THR A 96 -22.64 0.24 4.78
CA THR A 96 -21.70 -0.34 3.82
C THR A 96 -20.49 0.58 3.56
N TYR A 97 -20.70 1.91 3.48
CA TYR A 97 -19.59 2.87 3.37
C TYR A 97 -18.79 2.92 4.66
N ALA A 98 -19.44 2.98 5.82
CA ALA A 98 -18.77 3.01 7.12
C ALA A 98 -17.91 1.77 7.32
N GLY A 99 -18.44 0.59 7.04
CA GLY A 99 -17.73 -0.69 7.15
C GLY A 99 -16.50 -0.76 6.23
N ILE A 100 -16.63 -0.34 4.97
CA ILE A 100 -15.50 -0.24 4.04
C ILE A 100 -14.45 0.74 4.61
N GLY A 101 -14.85 1.90 5.08
CA GLY A 101 -13.97 2.89 5.68
C GLY A 101 -13.22 2.33 6.89
N LYS A 102 -13.89 1.62 7.81
CA LYS A 102 -13.28 0.99 8.98
C LYS A 102 -12.21 -0.04 8.59
N LEU A 103 -12.48 -0.86 7.58
CA LEU A 103 -11.50 -1.83 7.09
C LEU A 103 -10.30 -1.16 6.40
N MET A 104 -10.52 -0.10 5.62
CA MET A 104 -9.44 0.70 5.04
C MET A 104 -8.60 1.37 6.13
N LYS A 105 -9.24 1.94 7.16
CA LYS A 105 -8.58 2.54 8.33
C LYS A 105 -7.70 1.52 9.05
N ALA A 106 -8.24 0.33 9.29
CA ALA A 106 -7.49 -0.76 9.92
C ALA A 106 -6.28 -1.18 9.10
N TYR A 107 -6.41 -1.29 7.77
CA TYR A 107 -5.29 -1.57 6.87
C TYR A 107 -4.20 -0.50 6.95
N MET A 108 -4.58 0.78 6.92
CA MET A 108 -3.64 1.89 7.03
C MET A 108 -2.86 1.86 8.34
N PHE A 109 -3.55 1.74 9.45
CA PHE A 109 -2.91 1.70 10.77
C PHE A 109 -2.07 0.43 10.99
N THR A 110 -2.45 -0.72 10.41
CA THR A 110 -1.61 -1.92 10.41
C THR A 110 -0.23 -1.63 9.80
N ASN A 111 -0.20 -0.97 8.63
CA ASN A 111 1.07 -0.65 7.98
C ASN A 111 1.84 0.45 8.76
N LEU A 112 1.16 1.46 9.27
CA LEU A 112 1.78 2.53 10.03
C LEU A 112 2.43 2.02 11.31
N VAL A 113 1.75 1.21 12.11
CA VAL A 113 2.30 0.65 13.35
C VAL A 113 3.45 -0.31 13.08
N ASP A 114 3.38 -1.10 12.02
CA ASP A 114 4.46 -2.01 11.62
C ASP A 114 5.74 -1.25 11.21
N ILE A 115 5.61 -0.05 10.65
CA ILE A 115 6.73 0.76 10.17
C ILE A 115 7.28 1.68 11.26
N PHE A 116 6.40 2.36 12.00
CA PHE A 116 6.77 3.46 12.90
C PHE A 116 6.71 3.09 14.40
N GLY A 117 6.10 1.96 14.74
CA GLY A 117 5.89 1.59 16.15
C GLY A 117 4.76 2.37 16.79
N ASP A 118 5.03 3.05 17.91
CA ASP A 118 4.03 3.84 18.63
C ASP A 118 3.67 5.09 17.82
N ILE A 119 2.38 5.28 17.55
CA ILE A 119 1.85 6.34 16.68
C ILE A 119 0.52 6.88 17.22
N PRO A 120 0.07 8.08 16.78
CA PRO A 120 -1.27 8.56 17.09
C PRO A 120 -2.34 7.67 16.45
N PHE A 121 -3.18 7.07 17.28
CA PHE A 121 -4.27 6.19 16.85
C PHE A 121 -5.61 6.57 17.52
N SER A 122 -5.69 6.50 18.84
CA SER A 122 -6.95 6.72 19.58
C SER A 122 -7.42 8.17 19.59
N GLU A 123 -6.49 9.11 19.45
CA GLU A 123 -6.75 10.55 19.41
C GLU A 123 -6.59 11.14 18.01
N PHE A 124 -6.38 10.30 17.01
CA PHE A 124 -6.31 10.75 15.63
C PHE A 124 -7.62 11.43 15.19
N ASN A 125 -7.47 12.51 14.39
CA ASN A 125 -8.56 13.30 13.81
C ASN A 125 -9.49 14.01 14.82
N LYS A 126 -9.08 14.15 16.09
CA LYS A 126 -9.80 14.92 17.13
C LYS A 126 -9.24 16.33 17.31
N VAL A 127 -8.88 16.99 16.20
CA VAL A 127 -8.13 18.27 16.20
C VAL A 127 -8.85 19.41 16.88
N ASP A 128 -10.16 19.40 16.93
CA ASP A 128 -10.97 20.42 17.60
C ASP A 128 -10.86 20.31 19.13
N GLU A 129 -10.62 19.12 19.65
CA GLU A 129 -10.50 18.83 21.07
C GLU A 129 -9.03 18.67 21.50
N ILE A 130 -8.19 18.06 20.65
CA ILE A 130 -6.83 17.62 20.97
C ILE A 130 -5.85 18.18 19.94
N LYS A 131 -5.07 19.20 20.34
CA LYS A 131 -4.06 19.82 19.45
C LYS A 131 -2.79 18.97 19.27
N SER A 132 -2.48 18.11 20.21
CA SER A 132 -1.30 17.24 20.20
C SER A 132 -1.73 15.84 20.61
N PRO A 133 -2.12 14.99 19.66
CA PRO A 133 -2.51 13.63 19.96
C PRO A 133 -1.33 12.85 20.57
N LYS A 134 -1.63 12.00 21.54
CA LYS A 134 -0.65 11.10 22.15
C LYS A 134 -0.21 10.02 21.15
N LEU A 135 0.97 9.45 21.40
CA LEU A 135 1.37 8.22 20.79
C LEU A 135 0.75 7.06 21.58
N ASP A 136 -0.05 6.25 20.93
CA ASP A 136 -0.55 5.01 21.50
C ASP A 136 0.51 3.92 21.33
N SER A 137 0.60 2.98 22.29
CA SER A 137 1.55 1.88 22.18
C SER A 137 1.20 0.95 21.03
N SER A 138 2.20 0.35 20.40
CA SER A 138 1.99 -0.65 19.34
C SER A 138 1.07 -1.78 19.79
N GLN A 139 1.15 -2.18 21.05
CA GLN A 139 0.28 -3.18 21.67
C GLN A 139 -1.19 -2.73 21.69
N ASP A 140 -1.46 -1.51 22.16
CA ASP A 140 -2.82 -0.97 22.23
C ASP A 140 -3.40 -0.79 20.83
N ILE A 141 -2.58 -0.32 19.89
CA ILE A 141 -2.99 -0.18 18.48
C ILE A 141 -3.39 -1.54 17.91
N TYR A 142 -2.55 -2.56 18.06
CA TYR A 142 -2.87 -3.92 17.56
C TYR A 142 -4.17 -4.47 18.15
N ASN A 143 -4.40 -4.30 19.46
CA ASN A 143 -5.65 -4.70 20.08
C ASN A 143 -6.84 -3.92 19.52
N GLY A 144 -6.73 -2.58 19.39
CA GLY A 144 -7.79 -1.75 18.82
C GLY A 144 -8.08 -2.02 17.35
N LEU A 145 -7.10 -2.53 16.58
CA LEU A 145 -7.31 -2.91 15.19
C LEU A 145 -8.24 -4.10 15.04
N PHE A 146 -8.21 -5.08 15.94
CA PHE A 146 -9.17 -6.20 15.93
C PHE A 146 -10.60 -5.69 16.14
N ASP A 147 -10.80 -4.80 17.10
CA ASP A 147 -12.11 -4.22 17.38
C ASP A 147 -12.62 -3.41 16.18
N LEU A 148 -11.75 -2.59 15.59
CA LEU A 148 -12.10 -1.78 14.41
C LEU A 148 -12.48 -2.65 13.19
N ILE A 149 -11.80 -3.79 12.99
CA ILE A 149 -12.13 -4.72 11.90
C ILE A 149 -13.46 -5.42 12.20
N ASP A 150 -13.69 -5.86 13.42
CA ASP A 150 -14.93 -6.51 13.82
C ASP A 150 -16.13 -5.55 13.64
N ASP A 151 -15.99 -4.29 14.06
CA ASP A 151 -17.00 -3.26 13.85
C ASP A 151 -17.28 -3.01 12.35
N GLY A 152 -16.22 -2.93 11.54
CA GLY A 152 -16.36 -2.78 10.09
C GLY A 152 -17.07 -3.96 9.43
N ILE A 153 -16.78 -5.19 9.85
CA ILE A 153 -17.46 -6.39 9.37
C ILE A 153 -18.93 -6.39 9.82
N ALA A 154 -19.21 -5.98 11.07
CA ALA A 154 -20.57 -5.89 11.60
C ALA A 154 -21.41 -4.88 10.78
N ASP A 155 -20.87 -3.71 10.46
CA ASP A 155 -21.52 -2.73 9.61
C ASP A 155 -21.83 -3.27 8.22
N LEU A 156 -20.90 -3.98 7.61
CA LEU A 156 -21.06 -4.59 6.29
C LEU A 156 -22.16 -5.67 6.27
N LEU A 157 -22.30 -6.41 7.35
CA LEU A 157 -23.29 -7.49 7.48
C LEU A 157 -24.65 -7.02 8.01
N ASN A 158 -24.78 -5.76 8.41
CA ASN A 158 -26.03 -5.23 8.91
C ASN A 158 -27.03 -5.01 7.75
N THR A 159 -28.16 -5.73 7.82
CA THR A 159 -29.21 -5.74 6.81
C THR A 159 -30.55 -5.23 7.35
N GLU A 160 -30.55 -4.48 8.45
CA GLU A 160 -31.77 -3.89 9.02
C GLU A 160 -32.47 -2.97 8.01
N ASP A 161 -33.79 -2.94 8.09
CA ASP A 161 -34.61 -2.09 7.21
C ASP A 161 -34.30 -0.59 7.42
N GLY A 162 -34.26 0.14 6.33
CA GLY A 162 -33.95 1.58 6.34
C GLY A 162 -32.45 1.91 6.32
N LEU A 163 -31.57 0.89 6.31
CA LEU A 163 -30.14 1.08 6.15
C LEU A 163 -29.71 1.00 4.68
N ASN A 164 -28.57 1.63 4.39
CA ASN A 164 -27.87 1.50 3.12
C ASN A 164 -28.75 1.91 1.89
N GLU A 165 -29.49 3.01 1.99
CA GLU A 165 -30.16 3.61 0.83
C GLU A 165 -29.13 3.99 -0.24
N LEU A 166 -27.97 4.53 0.17
CA LEU A 166 -26.82 4.73 -0.68
C LEU A 166 -25.83 3.57 -0.50
N LYS A 167 -25.50 2.89 -1.59
CA LYS A 167 -24.53 1.78 -1.60
C LYS A 167 -23.34 2.10 -2.50
N PRO A 168 -22.12 1.70 -2.11
CA PRO A 168 -20.96 1.77 -2.99
C PRO A 168 -21.17 0.87 -4.22
N THR A 169 -20.66 1.32 -5.34
CA THR A 169 -20.69 0.59 -6.63
C THR A 169 -19.39 0.83 -7.38
N ALA A 170 -19.42 1.55 -8.50
CA ALA A 170 -18.22 1.91 -9.27
C ALA A 170 -17.30 2.92 -8.55
N ASP A 171 -17.75 3.55 -7.50
CA ASP A 171 -16.98 4.42 -6.60
C ASP A 171 -16.07 3.66 -5.62
N ASP A 172 -16.36 2.37 -5.37
CA ASP A 172 -15.43 1.44 -4.74
C ASP A 172 -14.54 0.81 -5.81
N LEU A 173 -13.34 1.36 -5.96
CA LEU A 173 -12.37 0.95 -6.99
C LEU A 173 -11.71 -0.41 -6.70
N ILE A 174 -11.87 -0.96 -5.50
CA ILE A 174 -11.24 -2.21 -5.09
C ILE A 174 -12.16 -3.40 -5.37
N TYR A 175 -13.35 -3.40 -4.82
CA TYR A 175 -14.26 -4.53 -4.94
C TYR A 175 -15.63 -4.20 -5.57
N GLY A 176 -15.85 -2.94 -5.98
CA GLY A 176 -17.09 -2.52 -6.63
C GLY A 176 -18.32 -2.65 -5.74
N GLY A 177 -18.19 -2.39 -4.45
CA GLY A 177 -19.25 -2.48 -3.45
C GLY A 177 -19.63 -3.90 -3.03
N LYS A 178 -18.81 -4.91 -3.37
CA LYS A 178 -19.08 -6.32 -3.02
C LYS A 178 -18.79 -6.59 -1.56
N VAL A 179 -19.82 -6.58 -0.74
CA VAL A 179 -19.76 -6.76 0.72
C VAL A 179 -19.04 -8.06 1.12
N ASP A 180 -19.32 -9.17 0.44
CA ASP A 180 -18.71 -10.47 0.72
C ASP A 180 -17.18 -10.45 0.57
N LYS A 181 -16.66 -9.71 -0.41
CA LYS A 181 -15.22 -9.54 -0.60
C LYS A 181 -14.58 -8.68 0.48
N TRP A 182 -15.25 -7.61 0.88
CA TRP A 182 -14.79 -6.76 1.97
C TRP A 182 -14.77 -7.52 3.31
N VAL A 183 -15.78 -8.35 3.59
CA VAL A 183 -15.81 -9.20 4.78
C VAL A 183 -14.63 -10.18 4.77
N ARG A 184 -14.37 -10.85 3.65
CA ARG A 184 -13.20 -11.74 3.51
C ARG A 184 -11.88 -10.99 3.65
N MET A 185 -11.80 -9.76 3.12
CA MET A 185 -10.63 -8.90 3.32
C MET A 185 -10.40 -8.61 4.81
N GLY A 186 -11.45 -8.24 5.55
CA GLY A 186 -11.37 -8.01 6.98
C GLY A 186 -10.89 -9.25 7.76
N ASN A 187 -11.47 -10.41 7.49
CA ASN A 187 -11.01 -11.68 8.09
C ASN A 187 -9.55 -11.98 7.74
N THR A 188 -9.13 -11.73 6.51
CA THR A 188 -7.74 -11.94 6.06
C THR A 188 -6.78 -10.96 6.75
N LEU A 189 -7.20 -9.70 6.95
CA LEU A 189 -6.42 -8.71 7.67
C LEU A 189 -6.25 -9.10 9.15
N GLN A 190 -7.28 -9.60 9.81
CA GLN A 190 -7.16 -10.14 11.17
C GLN A 190 -6.16 -11.32 11.23
N LEU A 191 -6.21 -12.23 10.25
CA LEU A 191 -5.26 -13.33 10.17
C LEU A 191 -3.83 -12.81 9.99
N LYS A 192 -3.62 -11.79 9.14
CA LYS A 192 -2.32 -11.12 8.97
C LYS A 192 -1.82 -10.56 10.30
N LEU A 193 -2.65 -9.84 11.07
CA LEU A 193 -2.30 -9.29 12.38
C LEU A 193 -1.87 -10.38 13.36
N LEU A 194 -2.60 -11.50 13.41
CA LEU A 194 -2.26 -12.63 14.26
C LEU A 194 -0.94 -13.30 13.88
N VAL A 195 -0.68 -13.46 12.59
CA VAL A 195 0.59 -14.03 12.10
C VAL A 195 1.76 -13.10 12.40
N GLN A 196 1.60 -11.79 12.24
CA GLN A 196 2.66 -10.81 12.55
C GLN A 196 2.95 -10.76 14.05
N SER A 197 1.92 -10.73 14.89
CA SER A 197 2.06 -10.70 16.34
C SER A 197 2.42 -12.05 16.99
N ARG A 198 2.69 -13.11 16.22
CA ARG A 198 2.93 -14.47 16.75
C ARG A 198 4.05 -14.58 17.81
N LYS A 199 5.04 -13.69 17.76
CA LYS A 199 6.12 -13.64 18.76
C LYS A 199 5.73 -12.84 20.01
N ALA A 200 4.75 -11.96 19.89
CA ALA A 200 4.18 -11.13 20.97
C ALA A 200 2.74 -11.55 21.32
N LYS A 201 2.40 -12.82 21.10
CA LYS A 201 1.03 -13.34 21.28
C LYS A 201 0.44 -13.14 22.66
N SER A 202 1.29 -13.03 23.68
CA SER A 202 0.86 -12.75 25.06
C SER A 202 0.37 -11.31 25.27
N GLU A 203 0.71 -10.41 24.35
CA GLU A 203 0.35 -8.98 24.40
C GLU A 203 -0.97 -8.72 23.65
N ILE A 204 -1.44 -9.67 22.87
CA ILE A 204 -2.68 -9.58 22.11
C ILE A 204 -3.80 -10.31 22.85
N VAL A 205 -4.82 -9.56 23.21
CA VAL A 205 -5.97 -10.08 23.96
C VAL A 205 -6.69 -11.17 23.16
N GLY A 206 -6.76 -12.38 23.73
CA GLY A 206 -7.45 -13.50 23.09
C GLY A 206 -6.79 -14.00 21.81
N TRP A 207 -5.47 -13.87 21.63
CA TRP A 207 -4.77 -14.22 20.39
C TRP A 207 -5.12 -15.63 19.88
N LYS A 208 -5.09 -16.62 20.77
CA LYS A 208 -5.34 -18.01 20.39
C LYS A 208 -6.82 -18.26 20.03
N GLU A 209 -7.71 -17.69 20.79
CA GLU A 209 -9.16 -17.76 20.60
C GLU A 209 -9.55 -17.10 19.27
N LYS A 210 -9.02 -15.89 19.01
CA LYS A 210 -9.20 -15.17 17.73
C LYS A 210 -8.71 -16.01 16.55
N LEU A 211 -7.51 -16.59 16.65
CA LEU A 211 -6.95 -17.44 15.60
C LEU A 211 -7.84 -18.67 15.34
N ASN A 212 -8.24 -19.38 16.39
CA ASN A 212 -9.06 -20.58 16.25
C ASN A 212 -10.43 -20.24 15.64
N SER A 213 -11.05 -19.14 16.04
CA SER A 213 -12.33 -18.69 15.52
C SER A 213 -12.24 -18.35 14.03
N LEU A 214 -11.20 -17.60 13.61
CA LEU A 214 -10.98 -17.28 12.21
C LEU A 214 -10.72 -18.51 11.35
N LEU A 215 -9.90 -19.45 11.83
CA LEU A 215 -9.63 -20.68 11.10
C LEU A 215 -10.88 -21.58 10.99
N ALA A 216 -11.72 -21.64 12.04
CA ALA A 216 -12.98 -22.36 12.00
C ALA A 216 -13.99 -21.72 11.02
N LYS A 217 -14.02 -20.40 10.95
CA LYS A 217 -14.86 -19.65 10.00
C LYS A 217 -14.43 -19.90 8.55
N ASN A 218 -13.13 -20.02 8.30
CA ASN A 218 -12.52 -20.30 7.00
C ASN A 218 -13.04 -19.41 5.86
N ASP A 219 -13.29 -18.14 6.14
CA ASP A 219 -13.83 -17.16 5.21
C ASP A 219 -12.79 -16.07 4.94
N PHE A 220 -11.85 -16.37 4.05
CA PHE A 220 -10.73 -15.52 3.67
C PHE A 220 -10.81 -15.16 2.19
N LEU A 221 -9.98 -14.21 1.76
CA LEU A 221 -9.84 -13.87 0.34
C LEU A 221 -9.49 -15.11 -0.49
N ASN A 222 -10.24 -15.30 -1.56
CA ASN A 222 -10.01 -16.36 -2.52
C ASN A 222 -9.02 -15.93 -3.60
N VAL A 223 -8.58 -16.89 -4.41
CA VAL A 223 -7.77 -16.60 -5.60
C VAL A 223 -8.53 -15.65 -6.53
N GLY A 224 -7.89 -14.54 -6.89
CA GLY A 224 -8.49 -13.50 -7.73
C GLY A 224 -9.37 -12.49 -6.97
N GLU A 225 -9.31 -12.48 -5.64
CA GLU A 225 -9.94 -11.48 -4.78
C GLU A 225 -8.91 -10.61 -4.06
N ASP A 226 -7.77 -10.38 -4.68
CA ASP A 226 -6.71 -9.57 -4.09
C ASP A 226 -7.21 -8.18 -3.67
N PHE A 227 -6.73 -7.70 -2.52
CA PHE A 227 -6.95 -6.33 -2.09
C PHE A 227 -6.04 -5.42 -2.93
N GLU A 228 -6.53 -5.08 -4.11
CA GLU A 228 -5.76 -4.43 -5.17
C GLU A 228 -6.41 -3.10 -5.57
N PHE A 229 -5.63 -2.02 -5.52
CA PHE A 229 -5.96 -0.78 -6.20
C PHE A 229 -5.36 -0.81 -7.62
N LYS A 230 -6.21 -0.75 -8.63
CA LYS A 230 -5.78 -0.83 -10.03
C LYS A 230 -5.43 0.55 -10.57
N HIS A 231 -4.16 0.80 -10.73
CA HIS A 231 -3.68 1.96 -11.46
C HIS A 231 -4.02 1.85 -12.94
N THR A 232 -4.17 3.00 -13.61
CA THR A 232 -4.43 3.06 -15.05
C THR A 232 -3.32 3.84 -15.78
N SER A 233 -3.42 3.99 -17.08
CA SER A 233 -2.50 4.82 -17.86
C SER A 233 -2.93 6.29 -17.96
N LYS A 234 -4.02 6.66 -17.32
CA LYS A 234 -4.57 8.01 -17.40
C LYS A 234 -3.72 9.00 -16.61
N ASP A 235 -3.42 10.13 -17.20
CA ASP A 235 -2.54 11.16 -16.67
C ASP A 235 -3.28 12.40 -16.13
N ASN A 236 -4.58 12.52 -16.39
CA ASN A 236 -5.38 13.63 -15.88
C ASN A 236 -6.84 13.22 -15.56
N PRO A 237 -7.23 13.10 -14.27
CA PRO A 237 -6.35 13.10 -13.11
C PRO A 237 -5.33 11.95 -13.19
N ASP A 238 -4.19 12.08 -12.49
CA ASP A 238 -3.12 11.09 -12.57
C ASP A 238 -3.50 9.82 -11.80
N GLU A 239 -3.80 8.77 -12.53
CA GLU A 239 -4.14 7.44 -12.01
C GLU A 239 -2.99 6.43 -12.17
N ARG A 240 -1.84 6.89 -12.68
CA ARG A 240 -0.68 6.03 -12.94
C ARG A 240 0.00 5.60 -11.65
N HIS A 241 0.68 4.48 -11.72
CA HIS A 241 1.43 3.99 -10.57
C HIS A 241 2.58 4.95 -10.22
N PRO A 242 2.76 5.33 -8.94
CA PRO A 242 3.78 6.32 -8.54
C PRO A 242 5.20 5.96 -8.98
N ALA A 243 5.58 4.69 -8.87
CA ALA A 243 6.89 4.25 -9.33
C ALA A 243 7.08 4.42 -10.85
N TYR A 244 6.01 4.29 -11.63
CA TYR A 244 6.08 4.57 -13.07
C TYR A 244 6.31 6.06 -13.33
N VAL A 245 5.59 6.93 -12.63
CA VAL A 245 5.73 8.38 -12.78
C VAL A 245 7.13 8.82 -12.38
N ASP A 246 7.63 8.32 -11.27
CA ASP A 246 8.94 8.68 -10.72
C ASP A 246 10.10 8.14 -11.57
N GLU A 247 10.07 6.87 -11.92
CA GLU A 247 11.19 6.19 -12.57
C GLU A 247 11.18 6.23 -14.11
N TYR A 248 10.02 6.38 -14.74
CA TYR A 248 9.89 6.33 -16.20
C TYR A 248 9.55 7.66 -16.86
N LEU A 249 8.82 8.53 -16.16
CA LEU A 249 8.52 9.87 -16.67
C LEU A 249 9.51 10.92 -16.14
N GLY A 250 10.07 10.71 -14.96
CA GLY A 250 11.19 11.49 -14.45
C GLY A 250 12.45 11.22 -15.27
N GLY A 251 13.26 12.23 -15.51
CA GLY A 251 14.45 12.11 -16.38
C GLY A 251 15.58 11.23 -15.85
N GLN A 252 15.50 10.72 -14.63
CA GLN A 252 16.53 9.89 -14.00
C GLN A 252 15.93 8.66 -13.35
N LYS A 253 16.51 7.50 -13.66
CA LYS A 253 16.22 6.25 -12.94
C LYS A 253 17.16 6.12 -11.77
N THR A 254 16.59 5.96 -10.59
CA THR A 254 17.35 5.89 -9.34
C THR A 254 17.30 4.52 -8.69
N GLN A 255 16.30 3.70 -9.07
CA GLN A 255 16.04 2.42 -8.47
C GLN A 255 16.33 1.28 -9.45
N PHE A 256 17.02 0.26 -8.97
CA PHE A 256 17.42 -0.91 -9.73
C PHE A 256 17.07 -2.16 -8.95
N ILE A 257 16.86 -3.27 -9.67
CA ILE A 257 16.72 -4.57 -9.02
C ILE A 257 18.03 -4.90 -8.30
N SER A 258 17.90 -5.38 -7.07
CA SER A 258 19.05 -5.79 -6.27
C SER A 258 19.75 -6.99 -6.92
N PRO A 259 21.12 -6.97 -6.98
CA PRO A 259 21.87 -8.13 -7.45
C PRO A 259 21.63 -9.37 -6.58
N TRP A 260 21.37 -9.20 -5.29
CA TRP A 260 21.06 -10.32 -4.39
C TRP A 260 19.71 -10.98 -4.72
N LEU A 261 18.67 -10.17 -4.93
CA LEU A 261 17.37 -10.72 -5.37
C LEU A 261 17.49 -11.43 -6.71
N TYR A 262 18.22 -10.82 -7.66
CA TYR A 262 18.49 -11.43 -8.95
C TYR A 262 19.14 -12.82 -8.81
N GLU A 263 20.19 -12.94 -8.00
CA GLU A 263 20.89 -14.21 -7.80
C GLU A 263 20.01 -15.26 -7.14
N ILE A 264 19.24 -14.87 -6.13
CA ILE A 264 18.30 -15.78 -5.46
C ILE A 264 17.30 -16.34 -6.48
N MET A 265 16.68 -15.47 -7.26
CA MET A 265 15.70 -15.90 -8.25
C MET A 265 16.30 -16.63 -9.46
N ALA A 266 17.54 -16.29 -9.84
CA ALA A 266 18.26 -16.96 -10.91
C ALA A 266 18.91 -18.29 -10.48
N GLY A 267 18.87 -18.64 -9.19
CA GLY A 267 19.51 -19.83 -8.66
C GLY A 267 21.04 -19.78 -8.74
N LYS A 268 21.63 -18.60 -8.55
CA LYS A 268 23.09 -18.35 -8.58
C LYS A 268 23.63 -18.11 -7.18
N ASP A 269 24.93 -18.19 -6.99
CA ASP A 269 25.62 -18.02 -5.71
C ASP A 269 26.89 -17.15 -5.79
N LEU A 270 26.90 -16.21 -6.71
CA LEU A 270 28.08 -15.34 -6.91
C LEU A 270 28.32 -14.41 -5.71
N ASN A 271 27.27 -13.73 -5.26
CA ASN A 271 27.31 -12.81 -4.12
C ASN A 271 26.49 -13.32 -2.92
N VAL A 272 25.44 -14.10 -3.17
CA VAL A 272 24.61 -14.74 -2.13
C VAL A 272 25.16 -16.14 -1.88
N LYS A 273 25.99 -16.28 -0.85
CA LYS A 273 26.50 -17.58 -0.43
C LYS A 273 25.38 -18.43 0.18
N ASP A 274 25.46 -19.73 -0.06
CA ASP A 274 24.48 -20.70 0.44
C ASP A 274 23.04 -20.38 -0.03
N ASN A 275 22.87 -19.92 -1.28
CA ASN A 275 21.57 -19.69 -1.84
C ASN A 275 20.72 -20.97 -1.77
N PRO A 276 19.61 -20.99 -0.99
CA PRO A 276 18.78 -22.20 -0.84
C PRO A 276 18.11 -22.66 -2.13
N PHE A 277 18.10 -21.82 -3.16
CA PHE A 277 17.55 -22.09 -4.48
C PHE A 277 18.62 -22.28 -5.55
N LEU A 278 19.84 -22.63 -5.16
CA LEU A 278 20.93 -22.85 -6.12
C LEU A 278 20.51 -23.81 -7.25
N ASN A 279 20.76 -23.41 -8.47
CA ASN A 279 20.34 -24.11 -9.71
C ASN A 279 18.83 -24.24 -9.92
N VAL A 280 18.00 -23.52 -9.16
CA VAL A 280 16.56 -23.44 -9.36
C VAL A 280 16.21 -22.01 -9.78
N GLN A 281 15.74 -21.85 -11.02
CA GLN A 281 15.30 -20.57 -11.52
C GLN A 281 13.84 -20.31 -11.12
N ASP A 282 13.57 -19.13 -10.56
CA ASP A 282 12.21 -18.70 -10.24
C ASP A 282 11.42 -18.40 -11.53
N PRO A 283 10.27 -19.06 -11.76
CA PRO A 283 9.48 -18.86 -12.97
C PRO A 283 8.87 -17.45 -13.10
N ARG A 284 8.91 -16.65 -12.03
CA ARG A 284 8.40 -15.28 -12.04
C ARG A 284 9.37 -14.27 -12.64
N MET A 285 10.62 -14.66 -12.89
CA MET A 285 11.63 -13.75 -13.45
C MET A 285 11.16 -13.00 -14.69
N PRO A 286 10.47 -13.60 -15.69
CA PRO A 286 9.99 -12.88 -16.86
C PRO A 286 9.01 -11.75 -16.55
N TYR A 287 8.39 -11.81 -15.38
CA TYR A 287 7.42 -10.81 -14.94
C TYR A 287 8.05 -9.68 -14.11
N TYR A 288 9.23 -9.93 -13.51
CA TYR A 288 9.89 -8.94 -12.66
C TYR A 288 11.03 -8.21 -13.37
N TRP A 289 11.61 -8.82 -14.39
CA TRP A 289 12.73 -8.24 -15.13
C TRP A 289 12.39 -8.03 -16.59
N TYR A 290 12.28 -6.78 -16.91
CA TYR A 290 11.98 -6.28 -18.23
C TYR A 290 13.06 -5.27 -18.63
N ASN A 291 13.27 -5.04 -19.93
CA ASN A 291 14.28 -4.11 -20.44
C ASN A 291 15.71 -4.41 -19.96
N GLN A 292 16.31 -5.35 -20.61
CA GLN A 292 17.70 -5.69 -20.43
C GLN A 292 18.54 -4.97 -21.47
N ILE A 293 19.79 -4.67 -21.11
CA ILE A 293 20.77 -4.21 -22.08
C ILE A 293 21.64 -5.38 -22.56
N THR A 294 22.10 -5.30 -23.78
CA THR A 294 23.10 -6.27 -24.26
C THR A 294 24.40 -6.14 -23.46
N PRO A 295 25.24 -7.18 -23.38
CA PRO A 295 26.52 -7.12 -22.69
C PRO A 295 27.42 -5.94 -23.08
N LYS A 296 27.24 -5.42 -24.29
CA LYS A 296 27.95 -4.25 -24.77
C LYS A 296 27.26 -2.91 -24.43
N GLY A 297 26.11 -2.93 -23.84
CA GLY A 297 25.34 -1.73 -23.49
C GLY A 297 24.82 -0.93 -24.70
N GLU A 298 24.81 -1.51 -25.88
CA GLU A 298 24.52 -0.82 -27.13
C GLU A 298 23.04 -0.90 -27.56
N ALA A 299 22.32 -1.91 -27.09
CA ALA A 299 20.92 -2.09 -27.40
C ALA A 299 20.15 -2.58 -26.18
N GLN A 300 18.89 -2.16 -26.12
CA GLN A 300 17.95 -2.72 -25.15
C GLN A 300 17.34 -3.98 -25.70
N ASN A 301 17.24 -5.01 -24.86
CA ASN A 301 16.38 -6.12 -25.10
C ASN A 301 15.07 -5.89 -24.36
N GLU A 302 14.03 -5.59 -25.08
CA GLU A 302 12.73 -5.25 -24.50
C GLU A 302 11.89 -6.49 -24.15
N THR A 303 12.32 -7.66 -24.55
CA THR A 303 11.43 -8.81 -24.58
C THR A 303 11.90 -10.00 -23.76
N ASP A 304 13.19 -10.11 -23.44
CA ASP A 304 13.70 -11.34 -22.86
C ASP A 304 14.79 -11.13 -21.82
N TYR A 305 14.56 -11.67 -20.64
CA TYR A 305 15.54 -11.70 -19.53
C TYR A 305 16.56 -12.86 -19.70
N ARG A 306 16.32 -13.78 -20.62
CA ARG A 306 17.08 -15.03 -20.77
C ARG A 306 18.43 -14.84 -21.45
N ASP A 307 18.65 -13.72 -22.09
CA ASP A 307 19.92 -13.41 -22.74
C ASP A 307 21.04 -13.03 -21.74
N GLY A 308 20.70 -12.87 -20.45
CA GLY A 308 21.62 -12.59 -19.38
C GLY A 308 22.15 -11.16 -19.30
N ALA A 309 21.58 -10.25 -20.10
CA ALA A 309 22.01 -8.86 -20.17
C ALA A 309 21.30 -7.97 -19.15
N PHE A 310 21.26 -8.40 -17.89
CA PHE A 310 20.70 -7.60 -16.80
C PHE A 310 21.65 -6.49 -16.36
N VAL A 311 21.08 -5.33 -16.08
CA VAL A 311 21.74 -4.25 -15.38
C VAL A 311 21.23 -4.20 -13.96
N SER A 312 22.13 -4.46 -13.05
CA SER A 312 21.94 -4.25 -11.63
C SER A 312 23.13 -3.52 -11.08
N ILE A 313 22.93 -2.71 -10.08
CA ILE A 313 24.01 -1.97 -9.42
C ILE A 313 24.01 -2.29 -7.93
N PHE A 314 25.20 -2.30 -7.34
CA PHE A 314 25.34 -2.29 -5.90
C PHE A 314 25.01 -0.89 -5.36
N PHE A 315 24.68 -0.83 -4.09
CA PHE A 315 24.41 0.44 -3.40
C PHE A 315 25.55 1.45 -3.60
N ALA A 316 25.17 2.71 -3.71
CA ALA A 316 26.10 3.84 -3.91
C ALA A 316 27.04 3.71 -5.11
N SER A 317 26.67 2.97 -6.14
CA SER A 317 27.49 2.82 -7.34
C SER A 317 27.43 4.09 -8.18
N ASN A 318 28.58 4.77 -8.30
CA ASN A 318 28.80 5.96 -9.15
C ASN A 318 29.56 5.64 -10.42
N SER A 319 29.55 4.40 -10.87
CA SER A 319 30.27 4.03 -12.08
C SER A 319 29.68 4.72 -13.33
N SER A 320 30.51 4.93 -14.33
CA SER A 320 30.07 5.41 -15.65
C SER A 320 28.99 4.50 -16.26
N TYR A 321 29.00 3.25 -15.90
CA TYR A 321 27.99 2.27 -16.29
C TYR A 321 26.64 2.58 -15.65
N ALA A 322 26.61 2.90 -14.36
CA ALA A 322 25.37 3.33 -13.69
C ALA A 322 24.81 4.63 -14.31
N SER A 323 25.68 5.54 -14.73
CA SER A 323 25.27 6.79 -15.40
C SER A 323 24.78 6.56 -16.83
N SER A 324 25.43 5.68 -17.59
CA SER A 324 25.02 5.34 -18.95
C SER A 324 23.75 4.49 -18.98
N SER A 325 23.50 3.74 -17.92
CA SER A 325 22.30 2.91 -17.79
C SER A 325 21.02 3.71 -17.53
N GLN A 326 21.13 4.97 -17.12
CA GLN A 326 19.96 5.83 -16.90
C GLN A 326 19.07 5.99 -18.12
N SER A 327 19.65 5.99 -19.31
CA SER A 327 18.90 6.11 -20.56
C SER A 327 18.66 4.79 -21.29
N LYS A 328 19.41 3.75 -20.94
CA LYS A 328 19.44 2.50 -21.73
C LYS A 328 19.09 1.25 -20.93
N ALA A 329 19.40 1.20 -19.65
CA ALA A 329 19.06 0.07 -18.80
C ALA A 329 17.80 0.35 -18.03
N GLN A 330 16.73 -0.25 -18.45
CA GLN A 330 15.46 -0.14 -17.77
C GLN A 330 15.15 -1.46 -17.09
N THR A 331 15.67 -1.61 -15.89
CA THR A 331 15.19 -2.70 -15.05
C THR A 331 13.87 -2.29 -14.45
N CYS A 332 12.79 -2.92 -14.84
CA CYS A 332 11.50 -2.65 -14.23
C CYS A 332 11.51 -3.02 -12.76
N ILE A 333 11.00 -2.12 -11.96
CA ILE A 333 10.64 -2.39 -10.58
C ILE A 333 9.26 -3.04 -10.61
N GLY A 334 9.24 -4.36 -10.68
CA GLY A 334 7.99 -5.11 -10.64
C GLY A 334 7.22 -5.18 -11.95
N VAL A 335 6.17 -5.95 -11.90
CA VAL A 335 5.30 -6.25 -13.02
C VAL A 335 4.55 -4.99 -13.44
N TYR A 336 4.90 -4.47 -14.58
CA TYR A 336 4.15 -3.42 -15.26
C TYR A 336 3.69 -2.28 -14.34
N PRO A 337 4.51 -1.30 -14.06
CA PRO A 337 3.95 -0.04 -13.61
C PRO A 337 2.92 0.36 -14.66
N CYS A 338 1.68 0.57 -14.24
CA CYS A 338 0.57 0.90 -15.13
C CYS A 338 0.94 2.11 -15.98
N GLY A 339 0.76 2.00 -17.29
CA GLY A 339 1.20 2.96 -18.28
C GLY A 339 2.13 2.36 -19.32
N GLY A 340 2.71 1.20 -19.04
CA GLY A 340 3.28 0.30 -20.04
C GLY A 340 2.23 -0.69 -20.53
N LYS A 341 2.29 -1.05 -21.80
CA LYS A 341 1.46 -2.12 -22.32
C LYS A 341 1.80 -3.44 -21.66
#